data_1d70632d4554cc109d943b3568692de4
#
_entry.id   1d70632d4554cc109d943b3568692de4
#
_cell.length_a   1.000
_cell.length_b   1.000
_cell.length_c   1.000
_cell.angle_alpha   90.00
_cell.angle_beta   90.00
_cell.angle_gamma   90.00
#
_symmetry.space_group_name_H-M   'P 1'
#
loop_
_entity.id
_entity.type
_entity.pdbx_description
1 polymer ?
#
loop_
_entity_poly.entity_id
_entity_poly.type
_entity_poly.pdbx_seq_one_letter_code
_entity_poly.pdbx_strand_id
1 'polypeptide(L)'
;MKKIFALICVLVMAFAVTGCGGTEKKSDAGAGKTESKEIVIGLMPDTDSIPFLIAEKNGYFKEEGVNVKLQPFKSAMDRDATMQSGNLDGAVSDMLAVAFAKAGGFDVKVTSFTDGSYRLVAGKDANINAVSALNGKDVAVSKNTIIEYVTDMILDASKMTGDDINKVSIPQIPTRLEMLQNGKLTAATLPEPMGSIAVHNGCRLVMSSDDLGINPGVMMFTAKTVAERGDDLKKMYRAYNKAVKYLNSTSRDEYIDFVVEKSGFPAAAKEALVIPKYREAALPAEKDVSDTIAWLNKKGLINETYKYGDIVVDILSK
;
A
#
# COMPACT_ATOMS: atom_id res chain seq x y z
N MET A 1 -57.88 2.45 -27.96
CA MET A 1 -58.90 3.54 -28.15
C MET A 1 -58.25 4.82 -27.65
N LYS A 2 -58.23 5.80 -28.56
CA LYS A 2 -58.21 7.27 -28.38
C LYS A 2 -57.04 7.81 -27.55
N LYS A 3 -55.96 8.42 -28.16
CA LYS A 3 -55.90 9.73 -28.83
C LYS A 3 -56.34 10.89 -27.91
N ILE A 4 -55.46 11.90 -27.69
CA ILE A 4 -55.59 13.25 -28.26
C ILE A 4 -54.72 14.19 -27.43
N PHE A 5 -53.76 14.87 -28.07
CA PHE A 5 -53.60 16.31 -28.39
C PHE A 5 -53.35 17.24 -27.19
N ALA A 6 -52.60 18.25 -27.20
CA ALA A 6 -51.95 19.18 -28.16
C ALA A 6 -51.31 20.27 -27.31
N LEU A 7 -50.30 20.84 -27.66
CA LEU A 7 -49.92 21.98 -28.52
C LEU A 7 -49.80 23.33 -27.81
N ILE A 8 -48.64 23.96 -27.95
CA ILE A 8 -48.34 25.40 -28.16
C ILE A 8 -48.43 26.34 -26.93
N CYS A 9 -47.28 27.00 -26.61
CA CYS A 9 -47.17 28.46 -26.84
C CYS A 9 -45.71 28.92 -26.77
N VAL A 10 -45.22 29.35 -27.91
CA VAL A 10 -44.07 30.24 -28.13
C VAL A 10 -44.47 31.64 -27.68
N LEU A 11 -43.63 32.30 -26.88
CA LEU A 11 -43.67 33.77 -26.76
C LEU A 11 -42.25 34.32 -26.81
N VAL A 12 -41.93 34.87 -27.99
CA VAL A 12 -40.80 35.75 -28.26
C VAL A 12 -41.13 37.13 -27.69
N MET A 13 -40.27 37.71 -26.88
CA MET A 13 -40.20 39.15 -26.71
C MET A 13 -38.73 39.60 -26.74
N ALA A 14 -38.40 40.21 -27.87
CA ALA A 14 -37.25 41.08 -28.02
C ALA A 14 -37.56 42.45 -27.41
N PHE A 15 -36.65 42.99 -26.62
CA PHE A 15 -36.51 44.43 -26.41
C PHE A 15 -35.06 44.89 -26.56
N ALA A 16 -34.94 45.92 -27.35
CA ALA A 16 -33.71 46.52 -27.83
C ALA A 16 -33.08 47.51 -26.81
N VAL A 17 -31.78 47.46 -26.82
CA VAL A 17 -30.72 48.50 -26.78
C VAL A 17 -31.11 49.94 -26.42
N THR A 18 -30.38 50.47 -25.42
CA THR A 18 -29.66 51.76 -25.37
C THR A 18 -28.86 51.74 -24.04
N GLY A 19 -27.58 52.01 -23.88
CA GLY A 19 -26.66 52.94 -24.44
C GLY A 19 -25.86 53.55 -23.31
N CYS A 20 -24.56 53.59 -23.46
CA CYS A 20 -23.55 54.49 -22.87
C CYS A 20 -23.03 54.30 -21.47
N GLY A 21 -21.74 54.04 -21.43
CA GLY A 21 -20.82 54.90 -20.65
C GLY A 21 -20.14 54.28 -19.44
N GLY A 22 -18.88 53.91 -19.58
CA GLY A 22 -17.94 54.29 -18.55
C GLY A 22 -17.28 53.16 -17.73
N THR A 23 -16.00 53.06 -17.92
CA THR A 23 -14.98 52.56 -17.00
C THR A 23 -14.66 51.08 -17.00
N GLU A 24 -13.66 50.72 -17.75
CA GLU A 24 -12.89 49.49 -17.60
C GLU A 24 -12.36 49.33 -16.19
N LYS A 25 -13.01 48.48 -15.40
CA LYS A 25 -12.34 47.82 -14.28
C LYS A 25 -11.76 46.51 -14.85
N LYS A 26 -10.43 46.48 -14.98
CA LYS A 26 -9.70 45.19 -15.07
C LYS A 26 -10.15 44.35 -13.89
N SER A 27 -11.00 43.38 -14.15
CA SER A 27 -11.18 42.26 -13.25
C SER A 27 -9.93 41.40 -13.36
N ASP A 28 -9.10 41.44 -12.34
CA ASP A 28 -8.11 40.43 -12.07
C ASP A 28 -8.85 39.06 -12.09
N ALA A 29 -8.69 38.36 -13.20
CA ALA A 29 -9.06 36.98 -13.26
C ALA A 29 -8.08 36.22 -12.36
N GLY A 30 -8.41 36.11 -11.07
CA GLY A 30 -7.80 35.16 -10.18
C GLY A 30 -7.83 33.82 -10.88
N ALA A 31 -6.66 33.30 -11.24
CA ALA A 31 -6.50 31.95 -11.72
C ALA A 31 -7.13 31.00 -10.70
N GLY A 32 -8.36 30.57 -10.95
CA GLY A 32 -9.00 29.52 -10.19
C GLY A 32 -8.06 28.33 -10.20
N LYS A 33 -7.44 28.00 -9.06
CA LYS A 33 -6.77 26.73 -8.87
C LYS A 33 -7.84 25.67 -9.17
N THR A 34 -7.77 25.06 -10.34
CA THR A 34 -8.53 23.83 -10.63
C THR A 34 -8.05 22.84 -9.58
N GLU A 35 -8.91 22.49 -8.62
CA GLU A 35 -8.60 21.43 -7.66
C GLU A 35 -8.25 20.18 -8.48
N SER A 36 -7.08 19.61 -8.21
CA SER A 36 -6.67 18.39 -8.87
C SER A 36 -7.68 17.29 -8.51
N LYS A 37 -8.07 16.49 -9.49
CA LYS A 37 -8.91 15.32 -9.23
C LYS A 37 -8.27 14.49 -8.12
N GLU A 38 -9.06 13.96 -7.21
CA GLU A 38 -8.59 13.11 -6.10
C GLU A 38 -7.81 11.89 -6.62
N ILE A 39 -6.70 11.56 -5.97
CA ILE A 39 -5.95 10.30 -6.14
C ILE A 39 -6.29 9.40 -4.96
N VAL A 40 -6.88 8.24 -5.22
CA VAL A 40 -7.26 7.28 -4.18
C VAL A 40 -6.16 6.24 -4.02
N ILE A 41 -5.57 6.18 -2.81
CA ILE A 41 -4.46 5.27 -2.47
C ILE A 41 -4.92 4.27 -1.43
N GLY A 42 -4.80 2.97 -1.76
CA GLY A 42 -5.02 1.87 -0.83
C GLY A 42 -3.86 1.72 0.15
N LEU A 43 -4.17 1.66 1.46
CA LEU A 43 -3.20 1.44 2.53
C LEU A 43 -3.42 0.11 3.22
N MET A 44 -2.34 -0.49 3.74
CA MET A 44 -2.37 -1.68 4.57
C MET A 44 -2.14 -1.32 6.05
N PRO A 45 -2.54 -2.17 7.01
CA PRO A 45 -2.25 -1.94 8.42
C PRO A 45 -0.80 -2.39 8.73
N ASP A 46 0.16 -1.65 8.18
CA ASP A 46 1.60 -1.91 8.24
C ASP A 46 2.40 -0.60 8.36
N THR A 47 3.71 -0.74 8.56
CA THR A 47 4.62 0.41 8.67
C THR A 47 4.82 1.13 7.34
N ASP A 48 4.63 0.47 6.20
CA ASP A 48 4.76 1.06 4.86
C ASP A 48 3.79 2.22 4.64
N SER A 49 2.62 2.16 5.28
CA SER A 49 1.55 3.13 5.14
C SER A 49 1.74 4.40 5.98
N ILE A 50 2.60 4.36 7.01
CA ILE A 50 2.75 5.46 7.99
C ILE A 50 3.17 6.78 7.35
N PRO A 51 4.13 6.86 6.40
CA PRO A 51 4.51 8.14 5.79
C PRO A 51 3.33 8.83 5.07
N PHE A 52 2.42 8.07 4.46
CA PHE A 52 1.22 8.63 3.82
C PHE A 52 0.26 9.22 4.85
N LEU A 53 0.05 8.53 5.97
CA LEU A 53 -0.80 9.02 7.07
C LEU A 53 -0.22 10.31 7.68
N ILE A 54 1.10 10.39 7.83
CA ILE A 54 1.77 11.60 8.32
C ILE A 54 1.69 12.73 7.29
N ALA A 55 1.81 12.43 5.99
CA ALA A 55 1.64 13.44 4.95
C ALA A 55 0.23 14.04 4.96
N GLU A 56 -0.80 13.23 5.19
CA GLU A 56 -2.18 13.69 5.37
C GLU A 56 -2.32 14.53 6.66
N LYS A 57 -1.88 13.98 7.81
CA LYS A 57 -1.97 14.66 9.12
C LYS A 57 -1.37 16.06 9.11
N ASN A 58 -0.19 16.17 8.52
CA ASN A 58 0.58 17.43 8.51
C ASN A 58 0.19 18.36 7.35
N GLY A 59 -0.78 17.95 6.51
CA GLY A 59 -1.26 18.75 5.39
C GLY A 59 -0.30 18.87 4.22
N TYR A 60 0.72 17.98 4.12
CA TYR A 60 1.75 18.05 3.08
C TYR A 60 1.18 17.81 1.67
N PHE A 61 0.15 16.98 1.51
CA PHE A 61 -0.54 16.84 0.22
C PHE A 61 -1.15 18.16 -0.25
N LYS A 62 -1.82 18.88 0.66
CA LYS A 62 -2.42 20.18 0.37
C LYS A 62 -1.34 21.23 0.07
N GLU A 63 -0.25 21.21 0.83
CA GLU A 63 0.89 22.10 0.63
C GLU A 63 1.51 21.93 -0.77
N GLU A 64 1.64 20.67 -1.23
CA GLU A 64 2.13 20.36 -2.57
C GLU A 64 1.08 20.58 -3.67
N GLY A 65 -0.16 20.89 -3.32
CA GLY A 65 -1.24 21.11 -4.28
C GLY A 65 -1.69 19.84 -4.99
N VAL A 66 -1.78 18.73 -4.26
CA VAL A 66 -2.35 17.46 -4.72
C VAL A 66 -3.45 17.02 -3.77
N ASN A 67 -4.53 16.48 -4.33
CA ASN A 67 -5.64 15.92 -3.56
C ASN A 67 -5.48 14.39 -3.48
N VAL A 68 -5.23 13.87 -2.28
CA VAL A 68 -5.03 12.44 -2.02
C VAL A 68 -6.03 11.97 -0.99
N LYS A 69 -6.68 10.85 -1.28
CA LYS A 69 -7.54 10.12 -0.35
C LYS A 69 -6.92 8.80 0.01
N LEU A 70 -6.77 8.56 1.29
CA LEU A 70 -6.20 7.32 1.82
C LEU A 70 -7.34 6.37 2.20
N GLN A 71 -7.31 5.14 1.65
CA GLN A 71 -8.32 4.11 1.89
C GLN A 71 -7.70 2.89 2.56
N PRO A 72 -8.05 2.58 3.83
CA PRO A 72 -7.48 1.45 4.56
C PRO A 72 -8.10 0.11 4.13
N PHE A 73 -7.27 -0.94 4.13
CA PHE A 73 -7.64 -2.33 3.90
C PHE A 73 -7.11 -3.22 5.02
N LYS A 74 -7.67 -4.42 5.18
CA LYS A 74 -7.23 -5.41 6.18
C LYS A 74 -6.53 -6.61 5.53
N SER A 75 -6.61 -6.75 4.22
CA SER A 75 -5.94 -7.79 3.45
C SER A 75 -5.50 -7.28 2.08
N ALA A 76 -4.43 -7.86 1.54
CA ALA A 76 -3.97 -7.59 0.18
C ALA A 76 -5.03 -7.98 -0.86
N MET A 77 -5.78 -9.06 -0.61
CA MET A 77 -6.83 -9.52 -1.52
C MET A 77 -7.94 -8.49 -1.72
N ASP A 78 -8.41 -7.85 -0.62
CA ASP A 78 -9.45 -6.83 -0.70
C ASP A 78 -8.94 -5.55 -1.38
N ARG A 79 -7.69 -5.15 -1.10
CA ARG A 79 -7.01 -4.03 -1.75
C ARG A 79 -6.90 -4.26 -3.26
N ASP A 80 -6.39 -5.42 -3.68
CA ASP A 80 -6.14 -5.73 -5.08
C ASP A 80 -7.45 -5.88 -5.88
N ALA A 81 -8.48 -6.48 -5.28
CA ALA A 81 -9.82 -6.54 -5.88
C ALA A 81 -10.41 -5.13 -6.07
N THR A 82 -10.22 -4.25 -5.08
CA THR A 82 -10.69 -2.85 -5.17
C THR A 82 -9.92 -2.08 -6.25
N MET A 83 -8.62 -2.33 -6.40
CA MET A 83 -7.81 -1.71 -7.46
C MET A 83 -8.23 -2.20 -8.85
N GLN A 84 -8.43 -3.51 -9.03
CA GLN A 84 -8.89 -4.09 -10.30
C GLN A 84 -10.29 -3.62 -10.69
N SER A 85 -11.14 -3.32 -9.72
CA SER A 85 -12.46 -2.73 -9.97
C SER A 85 -12.43 -1.23 -10.34
N GLY A 86 -11.24 -0.61 -10.38
CA GLY A 86 -11.05 0.79 -10.77
C GLY A 86 -11.38 1.81 -9.67
N ASN A 87 -11.48 1.37 -8.41
CA ASN A 87 -11.77 2.23 -7.26
C ASN A 87 -10.54 2.72 -6.51
N LEU A 88 -9.33 2.34 -6.96
CA LEU A 88 -8.04 2.87 -6.51
C LEU A 88 -7.22 3.33 -7.70
N ASP A 89 -6.52 4.45 -7.56
CA ASP A 89 -5.51 4.93 -8.50
C ASP A 89 -4.15 4.28 -8.24
N GLY A 90 -3.84 3.99 -6.98
CA GLY A 90 -2.62 3.35 -6.54
C GLY A 90 -2.76 2.69 -5.17
N ALA A 91 -1.71 2.02 -4.72
CA ALA A 91 -1.70 1.35 -3.42
C ALA A 91 -0.28 1.16 -2.87
N VAL A 92 -0.16 1.16 -1.54
CA VAL A 92 0.93 0.49 -0.82
C VAL A 92 0.74 -1.01 -1.04
N SER A 93 1.73 -1.66 -1.65
CA SER A 93 1.59 -3.00 -2.20
C SER A 93 2.93 -3.76 -2.21
N ASP A 94 3.04 -4.75 -3.07
CA ASP A 94 4.23 -5.57 -3.24
C ASP A 94 4.44 -6.01 -4.69
N MET A 95 5.65 -6.48 -5.01
CA MET A 95 6.04 -6.93 -6.34
C MET A 95 5.19 -8.10 -6.85
N LEU A 96 4.69 -8.96 -5.95
CA LEU A 96 3.88 -10.11 -6.33
C LEU A 96 2.53 -9.65 -6.86
N ALA A 97 1.88 -8.72 -6.14
CA ALA A 97 0.60 -8.14 -6.57
C ALA A 97 0.73 -7.46 -7.94
N VAL A 98 1.85 -6.76 -8.19
CA VAL A 98 2.14 -6.16 -9.50
C VAL A 98 2.25 -7.22 -10.59
N ALA A 99 3.02 -8.28 -10.35
CA ALA A 99 3.20 -9.38 -11.32
C ALA A 99 1.88 -10.10 -11.63
N PHE A 100 1.08 -10.41 -10.60
CA PHE A 100 -0.24 -11.03 -10.77
C PHE A 100 -1.20 -10.13 -11.53
N ALA A 101 -1.26 -8.83 -11.21
CA ALA A 101 -2.11 -7.88 -11.93
C ALA A 101 -1.76 -7.86 -13.42
N LYS A 102 -0.46 -7.78 -13.74
CA LYS A 102 0.01 -7.77 -15.13
C LYS A 102 -0.27 -9.09 -15.85
N ALA A 103 -0.02 -10.24 -15.21
CA ALA A 103 -0.34 -11.56 -15.77
C ALA A 103 -1.85 -11.73 -16.00
N GLY A 104 -2.68 -11.10 -15.17
CA GLY A 104 -4.13 -11.02 -15.35
C GLY A 104 -4.61 -9.97 -16.36
N GLY A 105 -3.70 -9.27 -17.05
CA GLY A 105 -4.04 -8.24 -18.05
C GLY A 105 -4.39 -6.87 -17.47
N PHE A 106 -4.22 -6.67 -16.16
CA PHE A 106 -4.43 -5.38 -15.50
C PHE A 106 -3.09 -4.62 -15.39
N ASP A 107 -2.93 -3.57 -16.21
CA ASP A 107 -1.63 -2.87 -16.31
C ASP A 107 -1.41 -1.91 -15.14
N VAL A 108 -0.42 -2.24 -14.32
CA VAL A 108 0.07 -1.47 -13.17
C VAL A 108 1.57 -1.23 -13.30
N LYS A 109 2.06 -0.20 -12.64
CA LYS A 109 3.47 0.18 -12.60
C LYS A 109 3.91 0.42 -11.17
N VAL A 110 5.13 0.00 -10.86
CA VAL A 110 5.85 0.35 -9.64
C VAL A 110 6.52 1.70 -9.85
N THR A 111 6.36 2.60 -8.90
CA THR A 111 6.93 3.96 -8.95
C THR A 111 7.88 4.27 -7.80
N SER A 112 7.85 3.46 -6.74
CA SER A 112 8.78 3.54 -5.59
C SER A 112 8.79 2.22 -4.83
N PHE A 113 9.86 1.95 -4.08
CA PHE A 113 9.84 0.98 -2.99
C PHE A 113 9.08 1.57 -1.78
N THR A 114 8.81 0.73 -0.76
CA THR A 114 8.34 1.12 0.58
C THR A 114 9.24 0.50 1.65
N ASP A 115 9.20 1.01 2.89
CA ASP A 115 10.06 0.54 4.00
C ASP A 115 9.29 -0.38 4.96
N GLY A 116 8.82 -1.52 4.44
CA GLY A 116 8.17 -2.56 5.23
C GLY A 116 9.12 -3.60 5.78
N SER A 117 8.69 -4.28 6.83
CA SER A 117 9.37 -5.44 7.39
C SER A 117 8.35 -6.51 7.78
N TYR A 118 8.75 -7.77 7.70
CA TYR A 118 7.89 -8.93 7.91
C TYR A 118 8.57 -9.90 8.87
N ARG A 119 7.80 -10.42 9.84
CA ARG A 119 8.31 -11.28 10.90
C ARG A 119 7.63 -12.63 10.90
N LEU A 120 8.41 -13.71 10.89
CA LEU A 120 7.95 -15.05 11.24
C LEU A 120 7.99 -15.17 12.76
N VAL A 121 6.82 -15.30 13.36
CA VAL A 121 6.63 -15.30 14.81
C VAL A 121 5.95 -16.60 15.24
N ALA A 122 6.49 -17.25 16.25
CA ALA A 122 5.90 -18.43 16.89
C ALA A 122 5.02 -18.04 18.09
N GLY A 123 3.94 -18.77 18.27
CA GLY A 123 3.07 -18.64 19.46
C GLY A 123 3.85 -18.86 20.75
N LYS A 124 3.46 -18.21 21.84
CA LYS A 124 4.22 -18.22 23.10
C LYS A 124 4.45 -19.62 23.69
N ASP A 125 3.49 -20.53 23.48
CA ASP A 125 3.54 -21.91 24.02
C ASP A 125 3.99 -22.94 22.97
N ALA A 126 4.42 -22.49 21.78
CA ALA A 126 4.73 -23.37 20.66
C ALA A 126 6.11 -24.05 20.76
N ASN A 127 6.99 -23.63 21.69
CA ASN A 127 8.36 -24.15 21.88
C ASN A 127 9.22 -24.14 20.60
N ILE A 128 9.01 -23.15 19.71
CA ILE A 128 9.75 -22.97 18.47
C ILE A 128 10.91 -22.01 18.72
N ASN A 129 12.15 -22.52 18.59
CA ASN A 129 13.36 -21.75 18.84
C ASN A 129 14.18 -21.46 17.57
N ALA A 130 13.87 -22.15 16.49
CA ALA A 130 14.52 -22.00 15.18
C ALA A 130 13.54 -22.32 14.06
N VAL A 131 13.83 -21.87 12.86
CA VAL A 131 13.00 -22.13 11.68
C VAL A 131 12.82 -23.64 11.44
N SER A 132 13.88 -24.44 11.64
CA SER A 132 13.82 -25.91 11.48
C SER A 132 12.82 -26.61 12.40
N ALA A 133 12.47 -26.02 13.54
CA ALA A 133 11.47 -26.58 14.44
C ALA A 133 10.02 -26.42 13.90
N LEU A 134 9.82 -25.70 12.82
CA LEU A 134 8.52 -25.55 12.13
C LEU A 134 8.18 -26.73 11.21
N ASN A 135 9.08 -27.70 11.06
CA ASN A 135 8.81 -28.89 10.21
C ASN A 135 7.52 -29.59 10.64
N GLY A 136 6.59 -29.75 9.69
CA GLY A 136 5.25 -30.33 9.90
C GLY A 136 4.30 -29.50 10.73
N LYS A 137 4.62 -28.24 11.06
CA LYS A 137 3.79 -27.37 11.88
C LYS A 137 2.88 -26.45 11.04
N ASP A 138 1.79 -26.02 11.66
CA ASP A 138 0.87 -25.03 11.07
C ASP A 138 1.48 -23.63 11.15
N VAL A 139 1.71 -23.03 9.98
CA VAL A 139 2.21 -21.65 9.85
C VAL A 139 1.19 -20.83 9.06
N ALA A 140 0.64 -19.81 9.69
CA ALA A 140 -0.32 -18.95 9.04
C ALA A 140 0.35 -17.96 8.08
N VAL A 141 -0.18 -17.90 6.87
CA VAL A 141 0.27 -17.00 5.81
C VAL A 141 -0.94 -16.39 5.08
N SER A 142 -0.70 -15.36 4.28
CA SER A 142 -1.60 -14.98 3.19
C SER A 142 -1.00 -15.54 1.90
N LYS A 143 -1.66 -16.56 1.33
CA LYS A 143 -1.15 -17.22 0.12
C LYS A 143 -1.10 -16.26 -1.07
N ASN A 144 -0.12 -16.46 -1.94
CA ASN A 144 0.11 -15.65 -3.14
C ASN A 144 0.32 -14.15 -2.85
N THR A 145 0.91 -13.82 -1.71
CA THR A 145 1.27 -12.45 -1.33
C THR A 145 2.71 -12.39 -0.82
N ILE A 146 3.18 -11.19 -0.57
CA ILE A 146 4.48 -10.92 0.09
C ILE A 146 4.68 -11.76 1.36
N ILE A 147 3.62 -12.06 2.09
CA ILE A 147 3.68 -12.87 3.32
C ILE A 147 4.13 -14.30 3.02
N GLU A 148 3.58 -14.93 1.97
CA GLU A 148 4.03 -16.27 1.57
C GLU A 148 5.45 -16.24 1.00
N TYR A 149 5.77 -15.23 0.18
CA TYR A 149 7.11 -15.05 -0.38
C TYR A 149 8.16 -14.95 0.71
N VAL A 150 7.97 -14.05 1.68
CA VAL A 150 8.92 -13.88 2.81
C VAL A 150 9.01 -15.16 3.64
N THR A 151 7.89 -15.87 3.87
CA THR A 151 7.91 -17.15 4.57
C THR A 151 8.79 -18.16 3.83
N ASP A 152 8.60 -18.29 2.52
CA ASP A 152 9.40 -19.23 1.71
C ASP A 152 10.89 -18.84 1.68
N MET A 153 11.23 -17.55 1.64
CA MET A 153 12.62 -17.08 1.70
C MET A 153 13.26 -17.39 3.07
N ILE A 154 12.52 -17.23 4.16
CA ILE A 154 13.00 -17.60 5.51
C ILE A 154 13.24 -19.12 5.61
N LEU A 155 12.34 -19.93 5.05
CA LEU A 155 12.49 -21.38 5.00
C LEU A 155 13.72 -21.77 4.17
N ASP A 156 13.88 -21.21 2.97
CA ASP A 156 15.01 -21.48 2.06
C ASP A 156 16.36 -21.13 2.71
N ALA A 157 16.45 -19.97 3.36
CA ALA A 157 17.65 -19.57 4.12
C ALA A 157 18.01 -20.57 5.25
N SER A 158 17.02 -21.31 5.73
CA SER A 158 17.15 -22.37 6.75
C SER A 158 17.23 -23.78 6.16
N LYS A 159 17.42 -23.92 4.83
CA LYS A 159 17.48 -25.18 4.08
C LYS A 159 16.17 -26.00 4.19
N MET A 160 15.04 -25.31 4.29
CA MET A 160 13.71 -25.86 4.27
C MET A 160 12.95 -25.36 3.03
N THR A 161 11.83 -25.98 2.74
CA THR A 161 10.93 -25.62 1.64
C THR A 161 9.54 -25.30 2.17
N GLY A 162 8.68 -24.72 1.32
CA GLY A 162 7.28 -24.48 1.66
C GLY A 162 6.49 -25.77 1.95
N ASP A 163 6.97 -26.94 1.50
CA ASP A 163 6.34 -28.25 1.72
C ASP A 163 6.70 -28.85 3.09
N ASP A 164 7.73 -28.32 3.76
CA ASP A 164 8.11 -28.76 5.10
C ASP A 164 7.21 -28.20 6.20
N ILE A 165 6.29 -27.31 5.87
CA ILE A 165 5.31 -26.72 6.80
C ILE A 165 3.88 -26.85 6.28
N ASN A 166 2.89 -26.82 7.19
CA ASN A 166 1.48 -26.74 6.82
C ASN A 166 1.06 -25.25 6.70
N LYS A 167 1.01 -24.72 5.47
CA LYS A 167 0.57 -23.33 5.25
C LYS A 167 -0.93 -23.15 5.46
N VAL A 168 -1.32 -22.49 6.54
CA VAL A 168 -2.72 -22.14 6.85
C VAL A 168 -3.02 -20.76 6.27
N SER A 169 -3.96 -20.69 5.32
CA SER A 169 -4.31 -19.42 4.66
C SER A 169 -5.23 -18.57 5.53
N ILE A 170 -4.74 -17.44 6.03
CA ILE A 170 -5.48 -16.43 6.79
C ILE A 170 -5.14 -15.05 6.23
N PRO A 171 -5.88 -14.54 5.22
CA PRO A 171 -5.55 -13.31 4.53
C PRO A 171 -5.65 -12.05 5.40
N GLN A 172 -6.61 -12.00 6.32
CA GLN A 172 -6.86 -10.85 7.19
C GLN A 172 -5.75 -10.72 8.25
N ILE A 173 -4.99 -9.63 8.18
CA ILE A 173 -3.83 -9.39 9.07
C ILE A 173 -4.23 -9.38 10.55
N PRO A 174 -5.29 -8.64 10.98
CA PRO A 174 -5.70 -8.64 12.39
C PRO A 174 -6.11 -10.04 12.88
N THR A 175 -6.84 -10.79 12.06
CA THR A 175 -7.29 -12.16 12.41
C THR A 175 -6.10 -13.10 12.58
N ARG A 176 -5.08 -12.99 11.70
CA ARG A 176 -3.87 -13.81 11.79
C ARG A 176 -3.09 -13.54 13.08
N LEU A 177 -2.96 -12.26 13.47
CA LEU A 177 -2.37 -11.88 14.77
C LEU A 177 -3.15 -12.44 15.94
N GLU A 178 -4.47 -12.24 15.96
CA GLU A 178 -5.35 -12.72 17.03
C GLU A 178 -5.28 -14.24 17.21
N MET A 179 -5.36 -14.99 16.13
CA MET A 179 -5.28 -16.46 16.18
C MET A 179 -3.92 -16.95 16.71
N LEU A 180 -2.81 -16.29 16.34
CA LEU A 180 -1.50 -16.60 16.87
C LEU A 180 -1.42 -16.36 18.39
N GLN A 181 -1.87 -15.19 18.85
CA GLN A 181 -1.83 -14.80 20.26
C GLN A 181 -2.73 -15.69 21.14
N ASN A 182 -3.82 -16.19 20.59
CA ASN A 182 -4.75 -17.10 21.26
C ASN A 182 -4.32 -18.59 21.18
N GLY A 183 -3.09 -18.88 20.72
CA GLY A 183 -2.56 -20.24 20.64
C GLY A 183 -3.26 -21.15 19.62
N LYS A 184 -3.99 -20.57 18.66
CA LYS A 184 -4.68 -21.30 17.60
C LYS A 184 -3.78 -21.65 16.41
N LEU A 185 -2.54 -21.14 16.40
CA LEU A 185 -1.54 -21.32 15.37
C LEU A 185 -0.19 -21.58 16.04
N THR A 186 0.62 -22.45 15.44
CA THR A 186 1.99 -22.67 15.91
C THR A 186 2.88 -21.46 15.59
N ALA A 187 2.75 -20.91 14.38
CA ALA A 187 3.47 -19.72 13.96
C ALA A 187 2.67 -18.94 12.90
N ALA A 188 3.08 -17.72 12.67
CA ALA A 188 2.53 -16.87 11.61
C ALA A 188 3.59 -15.90 11.07
N THR A 189 3.52 -15.59 9.76
CA THR A 189 4.25 -14.46 9.20
C THR A 189 3.35 -13.23 9.21
N LEU A 190 3.82 -12.16 9.82
CA LEU A 190 3.10 -10.92 10.07
C LEU A 190 3.89 -9.72 9.56
N PRO A 191 3.25 -8.70 8.97
CA PRO A 191 3.91 -7.42 8.70
C PRO A 191 4.13 -6.66 10.01
N GLU A 192 5.04 -5.69 10.02
CA GLU A 192 5.14 -4.72 11.10
C GLU A 192 3.97 -3.71 11.08
N PRO A 193 3.42 -3.33 12.25
CA PRO A 193 3.86 -3.63 13.61
C PRO A 193 3.28 -4.92 14.20
N MET A 194 2.48 -5.69 13.45
CA MET A 194 1.79 -6.87 14.00
C MET A 194 2.76 -7.93 14.51
N GLY A 195 3.94 -8.07 13.85
CA GLY A 195 5.01 -8.93 14.33
C GLY A 195 5.55 -8.48 15.69
N SER A 196 5.87 -7.20 15.84
CA SER A 196 6.33 -6.61 17.10
C SER A 196 5.26 -6.69 18.20
N ILE A 197 3.99 -6.46 17.88
CA ILE A 197 2.87 -6.61 18.83
C ILE A 197 2.76 -8.05 19.33
N ALA A 198 2.89 -9.03 18.42
CA ALA A 198 2.88 -10.44 18.82
C ALA A 198 4.02 -10.76 19.80
N VAL A 199 5.24 -10.27 19.52
CA VAL A 199 6.41 -10.45 20.38
C VAL A 199 6.22 -9.75 21.73
N HIS A 200 5.73 -8.51 21.75
CA HIS A 200 5.42 -7.76 22.97
C HIS A 200 4.42 -8.53 23.85
N ASN A 201 3.47 -9.22 23.25
CA ASN A 201 2.46 -10.02 23.95
C ASN A 201 2.94 -11.46 24.26
N GLY A 202 4.23 -11.73 24.19
CA GLY A 202 4.87 -12.96 24.64
C GLY A 202 5.08 -14.03 23.57
N CYS A 203 4.74 -13.76 22.29
CA CYS A 203 5.13 -14.62 21.19
C CYS A 203 6.64 -14.49 20.92
N ARG A 204 7.22 -15.42 20.17
CA ARG A 204 8.67 -15.45 19.91
C ARG A 204 8.97 -15.08 18.47
N LEU A 205 9.85 -14.10 18.26
CA LEU A 205 10.44 -13.87 16.93
C LEU A 205 11.32 -15.08 16.56
N VAL A 206 11.06 -15.64 15.38
CA VAL A 206 11.86 -16.74 14.81
C VAL A 206 12.87 -16.19 13.81
N MET A 207 12.43 -15.34 12.88
CA MET A 207 13.26 -14.65 11.88
C MET A 207 12.46 -13.51 11.25
N SER A 208 13.15 -12.52 10.69
CA SER A 208 12.54 -11.40 9.97
C SER A 208 13.04 -11.31 8.51
N SER A 209 12.32 -10.58 7.67
CA SER A 209 12.79 -10.22 6.32
C SER A 209 14.05 -9.36 6.38
N ASP A 210 14.23 -8.57 7.45
CA ASP A 210 15.40 -7.71 7.64
C ASP A 210 16.67 -8.53 7.81
N ASP A 211 16.58 -9.69 8.50
CA ASP A 211 17.69 -10.62 8.68
C ASP A 211 18.22 -11.17 7.34
N LEU A 212 17.37 -11.15 6.31
CA LEU A 212 17.69 -11.63 4.96
C LEU A 212 17.96 -10.47 3.97
N GLY A 213 17.75 -9.23 4.37
CA GLY A 213 17.85 -8.07 3.49
C GLY A 213 16.81 -8.07 2.37
N ILE A 214 15.60 -8.61 2.61
CA ILE A 214 14.54 -8.73 1.60
C ILE A 214 13.43 -7.74 1.91
N ASN A 215 13.09 -6.89 0.93
CA ASN A 215 11.94 -6.00 1.01
C ASN A 215 11.27 -5.83 -0.36
N PRO A 216 10.30 -6.68 -0.74
CA PRO A 216 9.56 -6.54 -1.99
C PRO A 216 8.36 -5.58 -1.91
N GLY A 217 8.26 -4.77 -0.86
CA GLY A 217 7.24 -3.74 -0.69
C GLY A 217 7.40 -2.58 -1.68
N VAL A 218 6.30 -2.15 -2.29
CA VAL A 218 6.30 -1.08 -3.31
C VAL A 218 5.04 -0.23 -3.27
N MET A 219 5.17 0.97 -3.84
CA MET A 219 4.04 1.75 -4.33
C MET A 219 3.74 1.37 -5.77
N MET A 220 2.52 0.92 -6.02
CA MET A 220 2.03 0.69 -7.37
C MET A 220 0.90 1.65 -7.74
N PHE A 221 0.82 1.98 -9.02
CA PHE A 221 -0.28 2.75 -9.62
C PHE A 221 -0.77 2.07 -10.89
N THR A 222 -2.03 2.33 -11.27
CA THR A 222 -2.49 1.93 -12.60
C THR A 222 -1.63 2.62 -13.66
N ALA A 223 -1.34 1.95 -14.77
CA ALA A 223 -0.60 2.55 -15.88
C ALA A 223 -1.29 3.82 -16.40
N LYS A 224 -2.62 3.85 -16.35
CA LYS A 224 -3.44 5.02 -16.67
C LYS A 224 -3.11 6.20 -15.74
N THR A 225 -3.11 5.99 -14.43
CA THR A 225 -2.78 7.05 -13.46
C THR A 225 -1.37 7.58 -13.68
N VAL A 226 -0.40 6.70 -13.94
CA VAL A 226 0.98 7.12 -14.25
C VAL A 226 1.04 7.99 -15.50
N ALA A 227 0.33 7.61 -16.57
CA ALA A 227 0.35 8.33 -17.84
C ALA A 227 -0.39 9.68 -17.77
N GLU A 228 -1.54 9.73 -17.10
CA GLU A 228 -2.42 10.90 -17.10
C GLU A 228 -2.15 11.86 -15.93
N ARG A 229 -1.55 11.37 -14.83
CA ARG A 229 -1.41 12.09 -13.57
C ARG A 229 0.04 12.14 -13.04
N GLY A 230 1.04 11.98 -13.92
CA GLY A 230 2.45 11.95 -13.52
C GLY A 230 2.88 13.13 -12.66
N ASP A 231 2.45 14.35 -12.97
CA ASP A 231 2.80 15.54 -12.19
C ASP A 231 2.14 15.56 -10.79
N ASP A 232 0.93 15.05 -10.67
CA ASP A 232 0.28 14.91 -9.36
C ASP A 232 0.97 13.82 -8.52
N LEU A 233 1.43 12.73 -9.14
CA LEU A 233 2.23 11.71 -8.45
C LEU A 233 3.56 12.26 -7.95
N LYS A 234 4.23 13.12 -8.71
CA LYS A 234 5.45 13.83 -8.24
C LYS A 234 5.16 14.71 -7.03
N LYS A 235 4.05 15.48 -7.04
CA LYS A 235 3.61 16.28 -5.90
C LYS A 235 3.35 15.38 -4.68
N MET A 236 2.65 14.27 -4.87
CA MET A 236 2.40 13.27 -3.83
C MET A 236 3.72 12.75 -3.22
N TYR A 237 4.72 12.41 -4.05
CA TYR A 237 6.01 11.96 -3.54
C TYR A 237 6.82 13.06 -2.84
N ARG A 238 6.70 14.33 -3.24
CA ARG A 238 7.28 15.42 -2.45
C ARG A 238 6.64 15.53 -1.06
N ALA A 239 5.31 15.36 -0.99
CA ALA A 239 4.59 15.31 0.29
C ALA A 239 5.02 14.10 1.14
N TYR A 240 5.16 12.92 0.52
CA TYR A 240 5.71 11.72 1.15
C TYR A 240 7.11 11.97 1.72
N ASN A 241 8.01 12.56 0.94
CA ASN A 241 9.38 12.85 1.37
C ASN A 241 9.44 13.85 2.53
N LYS A 242 8.50 14.83 2.59
CA LYS A 242 8.34 15.70 3.76
C LYS A 242 7.93 14.89 5.00
N ALA A 243 7.01 13.95 4.84
CA ALA A 243 6.60 13.07 5.94
C ALA A 243 7.74 12.16 6.41
N VAL A 244 8.55 11.63 5.49
CA VAL A 244 9.77 10.86 5.82
C VAL A 244 10.75 11.71 6.64
N LYS A 245 11.02 12.95 6.24
CA LYS A 245 11.88 13.88 7.00
C LYS A 245 11.32 14.15 8.39
N TYR A 246 10.02 14.39 8.49
CA TYR A 246 9.34 14.58 9.77
C TYR A 246 9.49 13.34 10.68
N LEU A 247 9.18 12.14 10.19
CA LEU A 247 9.27 10.88 10.94
C LEU A 247 10.69 10.61 11.45
N ASN A 248 11.72 10.90 10.63
CA ASN A 248 13.12 10.66 10.98
C ASN A 248 13.72 11.70 11.94
N SER A 249 13.07 12.86 12.13
CA SER A 249 13.60 13.97 12.95
C SER A 249 12.74 14.31 14.16
N THR A 250 11.53 13.77 14.26
CA THR A 250 10.54 14.10 15.30
C THR A 250 10.45 12.96 16.31
N SER A 251 10.26 13.28 17.58
CA SER A 251 10.02 12.26 18.60
C SER A 251 8.78 11.43 18.26
N ARG A 252 8.90 10.12 18.39
CA ARG A 252 7.81 9.16 18.17
C ARG A 252 6.55 9.53 18.95
N ASP A 253 6.70 10.05 20.16
CA ASP A 253 5.59 10.38 21.05
C ASP A 253 4.67 11.49 20.50
N GLU A 254 5.17 12.32 19.56
CA GLU A 254 4.38 13.39 18.94
C GLU A 254 3.36 12.88 17.90
N TYR A 255 3.53 11.66 17.40
CA TYR A 255 2.68 11.16 16.33
C TYR A 255 2.15 9.73 16.54
N ILE A 256 2.66 8.99 17.54
CA ILE A 256 2.32 7.58 17.70
C ILE A 256 0.82 7.35 17.94
N ASP A 257 0.15 8.21 18.71
CA ASP A 257 -1.28 8.09 18.99
C ASP A 257 -2.11 8.23 17.73
N PHE A 258 -1.78 9.22 16.90
CA PHE A 258 -2.41 9.40 15.61
C PHE A 258 -2.18 8.20 14.68
N VAL A 259 -0.94 7.71 14.61
CA VAL A 259 -0.59 6.56 13.77
C VAL A 259 -1.39 5.32 14.19
N VAL A 260 -1.42 5.00 15.48
CA VAL A 260 -2.15 3.84 16.00
C VAL A 260 -3.65 3.94 15.69
N GLU A 261 -4.24 5.10 15.91
CA GLU A 261 -5.66 5.33 15.62
C GLU A 261 -5.97 5.20 14.12
N LYS A 262 -5.22 5.90 13.27
CA LYS A 262 -5.50 5.98 11.83
C LYS A 262 -5.16 4.71 11.06
N SER A 263 -4.10 4.00 11.47
CA SER A 263 -3.76 2.70 10.88
C SER A 263 -4.69 1.57 11.33
N GLY A 264 -5.51 1.81 12.36
CA GLY A 264 -6.32 0.75 12.98
C GLY A 264 -5.47 -0.32 13.68
N PHE A 265 -4.29 0.06 14.18
CA PHE A 265 -3.44 -0.84 14.93
C PHE A 265 -4.04 -1.15 16.31
N PRO A 266 -3.80 -2.35 16.85
CA PRO A 266 -4.11 -2.63 18.26
C PRO A 266 -3.42 -1.62 19.19
N ALA A 267 -4.05 -1.30 20.33
CA ALA A 267 -3.50 -0.33 21.29
C ALA A 267 -2.06 -0.67 21.74
N ALA A 268 -1.72 -1.96 21.82
CA ALA A 268 -0.36 -2.43 22.11
C ALA A 268 0.71 -1.91 21.14
N ALA A 269 0.33 -1.44 19.95
CA ALA A 269 1.25 -0.83 19.00
C ALA A 269 1.91 0.43 19.58
N LYS A 270 1.26 1.14 20.48
CA LYS A 270 1.86 2.30 21.17
C LYS A 270 3.21 1.97 21.83
N GLU A 271 3.33 0.79 22.39
CA GLU A 271 4.53 0.34 23.08
C GLU A 271 5.42 -0.53 22.18
N ALA A 272 4.80 -1.39 21.38
CA ALA A 272 5.50 -2.40 20.59
C ALA A 272 6.06 -1.90 19.26
N LEU A 273 5.44 -0.88 18.63
CA LEU A 273 5.84 -0.42 17.30
C LEU A 273 7.25 0.17 17.31
N VAL A 274 8.14 -0.44 16.57
CA VAL A 274 9.45 0.11 16.21
C VAL A 274 9.30 0.84 14.89
N ILE A 275 9.51 2.15 14.89
CA ILE A 275 9.48 2.97 13.69
C ILE A 275 10.75 2.70 12.89
N PRO A 276 10.66 2.24 11.63
CA PRO A 276 11.85 2.09 10.78
C PRO A 276 12.44 3.46 10.45
N LYS A 277 13.72 3.48 10.08
CA LYS A 277 14.31 4.66 9.47
C LYS A 277 13.81 4.72 8.02
N TYR A 278 12.82 5.55 7.79
CA TYR A 278 12.24 5.73 6.46
C TYR A 278 13.22 6.37 5.48
N ARG A 279 13.15 5.93 4.24
CA ARG A 279 13.89 6.49 3.11
C ARG A 279 12.97 7.34 2.24
N GLU A 280 13.52 8.36 1.59
CA GLU A 280 12.79 9.11 0.57
C GLU A 280 12.41 8.17 -0.59
N ALA A 281 11.33 8.50 -1.30
CA ALA A 281 10.86 7.73 -2.43
C ALA A 281 11.97 7.54 -3.47
N ALA A 282 12.22 6.29 -3.84
CA ALA A 282 13.19 5.89 -4.85
C ALA A 282 12.74 4.58 -5.51
N LEU A 283 13.31 4.28 -6.67
CA LEU A 283 13.00 3.04 -7.36
C LEU A 283 13.50 1.82 -6.60
N PRO A 284 12.81 0.68 -6.66
CA PRO A 284 13.27 -0.57 -6.06
C PRO A 284 14.54 -1.08 -6.74
N ALA A 285 15.31 -1.91 -6.05
CA ALA A 285 16.47 -2.56 -6.63
C ALA A 285 16.05 -3.58 -7.71
N GLU A 286 16.84 -3.69 -8.79
CA GLU A 286 16.58 -4.68 -9.83
C GLU A 286 16.56 -6.12 -9.30
N LYS A 287 17.40 -6.38 -8.29
CA LYS A 287 17.48 -7.69 -7.63
C LYS A 287 16.15 -8.07 -6.98
N ASP A 288 15.48 -7.15 -6.27
CA ASP A 288 14.22 -7.44 -5.59
C ASP A 288 13.11 -7.78 -6.59
N VAL A 289 13.11 -7.12 -7.75
CA VAL A 289 12.19 -7.42 -8.86
C VAL A 289 12.49 -8.81 -9.42
N SER A 290 13.75 -9.07 -9.78
CA SER A 290 14.16 -10.33 -10.43
C SER A 290 13.93 -11.55 -9.53
N ASP A 291 14.26 -11.45 -8.24
CA ASP A 291 14.09 -12.53 -7.28
C ASP A 291 12.61 -12.87 -7.07
N THR A 292 11.75 -11.84 -6.99
CA THR A 292 10.30 -12.04 -6.85
C THR A 292 9.71 -12.72 -8.09
N ILE A 293 10.10 -12.27 -9.30
CA ILE A 293 9.63 -12.89 -10.56
C ILE A 293 10.15 -14.33 -10.68
N ALA A 294 11.39 -14.59 -10.32
CA ALA A 294 11.96 -15.94 -10.33
C ALA A 294 11.21 -16.88 -9.37
N TRP A 295 10.85 -16.42 -8.17
CA TRP A 295 10.07 -17.19 -7.22
C TRP A 295 8.66 -17.51 -7.76
N LEU A 296 7.98 -16.51 -8.35
CA LEU A 296 6.65 -16.69 -8.95
C LEU A 296 6.68 -17.72 -10.09
N ASN A 297 7.67 -17.65 -10.98
CA ASN A 297 7.85 -18.61 -12.06
C ASN A 297 8.19 -20.01 -11.53
N LYS A 298 9.10 -20.14 -10.54
CA LYS A 298 9.47 -21.40 -9.90
C LYS A 298 8.24 -22.11 -9.29
N LYS A 299 7.30 -21.35 -8.76
CA LYS A 299 6.04 -21.89 -8.20
C LYS A 299 4.95 -22.10 -9.25
N GLY A 300 5.17 -21.74 -10.50
CA GLY A 300 4.15 -21.84 -11.55
C GLY A 300 2.95 -20.92 -11.34
N LEU A 301 3.14 -19.82 -10.61
CA LEU A 301 2.07 -18.87 -10.29
C LEU A 301 1.85 -17.84 -11.40
N ILE A 302 2.87 -17.57 -12.21
CA ILE A 302 2.80 -16.81 -13.45
C ILE A 302 3.62 -17.53 -14.52
N ASN A 303 3.26 -17.35 -15.79
CA ASN A 303 3.99 -17.91 -16.94
C ASN A 303 4.95 -16.91 -17.58
N GLU A 304 4.68 -15.61 -17.39
CA GLU A 304 5.45 -14.51 -17.96
C GLU A 304 6.73 -14.27 -17.15
N THR A 305 7.80 -13.90 -17.83
CA THR A 305 9.04 -13.42 -17.22
C THR A 305 9.17 -11.93 -17.47
N TYR A 306 8.73 -11.14 -16.49
CA TYR A 306 8.83 -9.69 -16.57
C TYR A 306 10.24 -9.20 -16.26
N LYS A 307 10.74 -8.27 -17.09
CA LYS A 307 11.97 -7.52 -16.83
C LYS A 307 11.67 -6.29 -15.97
N TYR A 308 12.69 -5.73 -15.37
CA TYR A 308 12.59 -4.52 -14.54
C TYR A 308 11.76 -3.40 -15.22
N GLY A 309 12.10 -3.03 -16.45
CA GLY A 309 11.41 -1.97 -17.20
C GLY A 309 9.97 -2.28 -17.62
N ASP A 310 9.55 -3.55 -17.58
CA ASP A 310 8.15 -3.92 -17.80
C ASP A 310 7.25 -3.53 -16.62
N ILE A 311 7.83 -3.49 -15.43
CA ILE A 311 7.16 -3.31 -14.14
C ILE A 311 7.41 -1.91 -13.57
N VAL A 312 8.67 -1.47 -13.55
CA VAL A 312 9.09 -0.23 -12.89
C VAL A 312 9.11 0.93 -13.87
N VAL A 313 8.61 2.08 -13.43
CA VAL A 313 8.67 3.34 -14.19
C VAL A 313 9.25 4.45 -13.32
N ASP A 314 10.24 5.15 -13.84
CA ASP A 314 10.80 6.32 -13.18
C ASP A 314 9.96 7.56 -13.46
N ILE A 315 9.24 8.02 -12.45
CA ILE A 315 8.51 9.29 -12.44
C ILE A 315 9.17 10.31 -11.50
N LEU A 316 10.18 9.89 -10.74
CA LEU A 316 10.79 10.71 -9.69
C LEU A 316 11.86 11.65 -10.25
N SER A 317 12.58 11.21 -11.27
CA SER A 317 13.69 11.94 -11.88
C SER A 317 13.31 12.86 -13.06
N LYS A 318 12.04 12.85 -13.49
CA LYS A 318 11.56 13.62 -14.66
C LYS A 318 10.88 14.92 -14.28
#